data_aa72a43bcd27f50cccebcfcd34400ec6
#
_entry.id   aa72a43bcd27f50cccebcfcd34400ec6
#
_cell.length_a   1.000
_cell.length_b   1.000
_cell.length_c   1.000
_cell.angle_alpha   90.00
_cell.angle_beta   90.00
_cell.angle_gamma   90.00
#
_symmetry.space_group_name_H-M   'P 1'
#
loop_
_entity.id
_entity.type
_entity.pdbx_description
1 polymer ?
#
loop_
_entity_poly.entity_id
_entity_poly.type
_entity_poly.pdbx_seq_one_letter_code
_entity_poly.pdbx_strand_id
1 'polypeptide(L)'
;MTNRTIVPFGPQHPVLPEPIHLDLVLEDEKVVEAIPSIGFVHRGLEELAGRRDFHDYQYVVERICGICSFKHGMAYCETLEQIFGAEVPPRAKYLRTIWGEMSRIHSHLLWLGLLADAFGFDALFMQCWRMREKVLDMFEASTGGRVIFSVNTIGGVLKDMDSDMLKSFVAIFDDMEKELHSLAHVFLNDYSVQSRLRGVGVLTKEQALLYGAVGPMARASGIEIDTRKLGYEAYGDAEFDIITSTDCYGYARCRVRIGELFQSIGIIRQLAAKVPDSQLTVPIKGMPKGEAIVRVEQPRGEAFYYTKANGTKFLERFRVRTPTFTNLYALLHILPGSELADVPLQILTIDPCISCTER
;
A
#
# COMPACT_ATOMS: atom_id res chain seq x y z
N MET A 1 -41.45 16.89 -3.73
CA MET A 1 -40.60 16.63 -2.55
C MET A 1 -39.73 15.45 -2.91
N THR A 2 -38.44 15.66 -3.09
CA THR A 2 -37.50 14.57 -3.32
C THR A 2 -37.47 13.68 -2.06
N ASN A 3 -37.71 12.40 -2.27
CA ASN A 3 -37.82 11.44 -1.17
C ASN A 3 -36.39 11.04 -0.78
N ARG A 4 -35.85 11.58 0.32
CA ARG A 4 -34.53 11.21 0.84
C ARG A 4 -34.65 9.91 1.63
N THR A 5 -33.82 8.96 1.29
CA THR A 5 -33.73 7.68 1.97
C THR A 5 -32.28 7.46 2.45
N ILE A 6 -32.10 6.93 3.66
CA ILE A 6 -30.79 6.53 4.15
C ILE A 6 -30.65 5.02 3.97
N VAL A 7 -29.60 4.61 3.26
CA VAL A 7 -29.28 3.21 3.03
C VAL A 7 -27.93 2.90 3.71
N PRO A 8 -27.88 2.01 4.71
CA PRO A 8 -26.64 1.59 5.31
C PRO A 8 -25.85 0.71 4.35
N PHE A 9 -24.59 1.05 4.11
CA PHE A 9 -23.64 0.28 3.32
C PHE A 9 -22.55 -0.26 4.24
N GLY A 10 -22.55 -1.56 4.48
CA GLY A 10 -21.64 -2.19 5.44
C GLY A 10 -22.22 -2.30 6.87
N PRO A 11 -21.40 -2.60 7.92
CA PRO A 11 -19.93 -2.66 7.87
C PRO A 11 -19.35 -3.81 7.04
N GLN A 12 -20.06 -4.93 6.90
CA GLN A 12 -19.67 -6.05 6.05
C GLN A 12 -20.49 -6.03 4.76
N HIS A 13 -19.79 -5.98 3.63
CA HIS A 13 -20.39 -6.01 2.32
C HIS A 13 -19.67 -7.04 1.44
N PRO A 14 -20.39 -7.89 0.66
CA PRO A 14 -19.78 -8.99 -0.09
C PRO A 14 -18.65 -8.59 -1.05
N VAL A 15 -18.71 -7.39 -1.61
CA VAL A 15 -17.71 -6.88 -2.56
C VAL A 15 -16.49 -6.28 -1.86
N LEU A 16 -16.57 -5.97 -0.56
CA LEU A 16 -15.49 -5.28 0.14
C LEU A 16 -14.62 -6.24 0.94
N PRO A 17 -13.28 -6.14 0.81
CA PRO A 17 -12.36 -7.04 1.52
C PRO A 17 -12.26 -6.76 3.01
N GLU A 18 -12.64 -5.57 3.47
CA GLU A 18 -12.54 -5.14 4.87
C GLU A 18 -13.78 -4.35 5.27
N PRO A 19 -14.18 -4.38 6.58
CA PRO A 19 -15.37 -3.69 7.06
C PRO A 19 -15.24 -2.16 6.94
N ILE A 20 -16.14 -1.56 6.20
CA ILE A 20 -16.38 -0.12 6.17
C ILE A 20 -17.88 0.14 6.29
N HIS A 21 -18.28 1.12 7.06
CA HIS A 21 -19.66 1.52 7.14
C HIS A 21 -19.86 2.95 6.64
N LEU A 22 -20.82 3.08 5.74
CA LEU A 22 -21.27 4.36 5.20
C LEU A 22 -22.79 4.43 5.30
N ASP A 23 -23.33 5.48 5.91
CA ASP A 23 -24.73 5.83 5.71
C ASP A 23 -24.84 6.65 4.43
N LEU A 24 -25.44 6.06 3.40
CA LEU A 24 -25.65 6.70 2.09
C LEU A 24 -27.02 7.39 2.09
N VAL A 25 -27.01 8.70 1.97
CA VAL A 25 -28.22 9.49 1.77
C VAL A 25 -28.52 9.50 0.27
N LEU A 26 -29.66 8.98 -0.13
CA LEU A 26 -30.08 8.84 -1.52
C LEU A 26 -31.21 9.79 -1.86
N GLU A 27 -31.20 10.34 -3.08
CA GLU A 27 -32.34 10.94 -3.77
C GLU A 27 -32.47 10.24 -5.13
N ASP A 28 -33.60 9.57 -5.36
CA ASP A 28 -33.88 8.86 -6.61
C ASP A 28 -32.71 7.94 -7.06
N GLU A 29 -32.22 7.07 -6.16
CA GLU A 29 -31.11 6.13 -6.34
C GLU A 29 -29.71 6.76 -6.51
N LYS A 30 -29.61 8.09 -6.48
CA LYS A 30 -28.34 8.80 -6.49
C LYS A 30 -27.88 9.15 -5.08
N VAL A 31 -26.61 8.94 -4.83
CA VAL A 31 -25.97 9.36 -3.58
C VAL A 31 -25.88 10.88 -3.55
N VAL A 32 -26.45 11.51 -2.54
CA VAL A 32 -26.27 12.96 -2.28
C VAL A 32 -25.29 13.23 -1.17
N GLU A 33 -25.14 12.28 -0.24
CA GLU A 33 -24.19 12.37 0.88
C GLU A 33 -23.76 10.97 1.32
N ALA A 34 -22.51 10.83 1.77
CA ALA A 34 -22.00 9.61 2.37
C ALA A 34 -21.37 9.94 3.73
N ILE A 35 -21.90 9.35 4.79
CA ILE A 35 -21.48 9.60 6.18
C ILE A 35 -20.71 8.37 6.67
N PRO A 36 -19.38 8.47 6.92
CA PRO A 36 -18.58 7.33 7.34
C PRO A 36 -18.72 7.06 8.83
N SER A 37 -18.76 5.77 9.19
CA SER A 37 -18.55 5.30 10.54
C SER A 37 -17.38 4.30 10.54
N ILE A 38 -16.31 4.65 11.22
CA ILE A 38 -15.09 3.83 11.33
C ILE A 38 -14.88 3.41 12.79
N GLY A 39 -14.07 2.35 13.01
CA GLY A 39 -13.78 1.83 14.34
C GLY A 39 -14.06 0.32 14.50
N PHE A 40 -14.62 -0.33 13.47
CA PHE A 40 -15.01 -1.74 13.52
C PHE A 40 -13.83 -2.72 13.65
N VAL A 41 -12.64 -2.33 13.21
CA VAL A 41 -11.40 -3.12 13.30
C VAL A 41 -10.33 -2.41 14.11
N HIS A 42 -10.70 -1.42 14.93
CA HIS A 42 -9.77 -0.73 15.83
C HIS A 42 -9.25 -1.68 16.91
N ARG A 43 -7.92 -1.76 17.04
CA ARG A 43 -7.23 -2.72 17.94
C ARG A 43 -6.32 -2.04 18.94
N GLY A 44 -6.25 -0.71 18.94
CA GLY A 44 -5.42 0.09 19.86
C GLY A 44 -3.92 -0.15 19.67
N LEU A 45 -3.47 -0.45 18.46
CA LEU A 45 -2.07 -0.83 18.20
C LEU A 45 -1.09 0.29 18.55
N GLU A 46 -1.45 1.55 18.34
CA GLU A 46 -0.61 2.70 18.69
C GLU A 46 -0.42 2.85 20.21
N GLU A 47 -1.44 2.48 21.01
CA GLU A 47 -1.38 2.50 22.48
C GLU A 47 -0.45 1.41 23.03
N LEU A 48 -0.34 0.27 22.34
CA LEU A 48 0.56 -0.81 22.73
C LEU A 48 2.05 -0.41 22.70
N ALA A 49 2.42 0.66 22.00
CA ALA A 49 3.79 1.18 21.97
C ALA A 49 4.30 1.57 23.38
N GLY A 50 3.42 2.07 24.23
CA GLY A 50 3.74 2.39 25.63
C GLY A 50 3.74 1.19 26.57
N ARG A 51 3.38 0.00 26.12
CA ARG A 51 3.20 -1.22 26.94
C ARG A 51 4.07 -2.40 26.51
N ARG A 52 4.69 -2.31 25.34
CA ARG A 52 5.56 -3.35 24.78
C ARG A 52 7.00 -2.84 24.68
N ASP A 53 7.93 -3.75 24.82
CA ASP A 53 9.34 -3.45 24.53
C ASP A 53 9.47 -3.01 23.07
N PHE A 54 10.25 -1.97 22.81
CA PHE A 54 10.38 -1.42 21.45
C PHE A 54 10.93 -2.42 20.43
N HIS A 55 11.70 -3.43 20.85
CA HIS A 55 12.13 -4.52 19.98
C HIS A 55 10.96 -5.45 19.61
N ASP A 56 10.11 -5.80 20.58
CA ASP A 56 8.95 -6.66 20.34
C ASP A 56 7.83 -5.93 19.61
N TYR A 57 7.74 -4.62 19.81
CA TYR A 57 6.69 -3.81 19.21
C TYR A 57 6.80 -3.75 17.68
N GLN A 58 7.96 -3.97 17.07
CA GLN A 58 8.09 -4.08 15.61
C GLN A 58 7.16 -5.15 15.02
N TYR A 59 7.00 -6.29 15.71
CA TYR A 59 6.10 -7.36 15.28
C TYR A 59 4.62 -6.97 15.38
N VAL A 60 4.28 -6.11 16.34
CA VAL A 60 2.94 -5.53 16.44
C VAL A 60 2.68 -4.58 15.27
N VAL A 61 3.65 -3.73 14.94
CA VAL A 61 3.54 -2.76 13.84
C VAL A 61 3.36 -3.45 12.49
N GLU A 62 4.05 -4.55 12.21
CA GLU A 62 3.84 -5.34 10.99
C GLU A 62 2.40 -5.86 10.87
N ARG A 63 1.73 -6.12 11.99
CA ARG A 63 0.35 -6.62 12.06
C ARG A 63 -0.73 -5.55 11.98
N ILE A 64 -0.34 -4.30 11.73
CA ILE A 64 -1.30 -3.23 11.37
C ILE A 64 -2.09 -3.67 10.14
N CYS A 65 -1.43 -4.28 9.15
CA CYS A 65 -2.05 -4.71 7.90
C CYS A 65 -1.39 -5.99 7.37
N GLY A 66 -2.18 -6.90 6.83
CA GLY A 66 -1.67 -8.11 6.18
C GLY A 66 -1.16 -7.90 4.74
N ILE A 67 -1.44 -6.77 4.11
CA ILE A 67 -1.04 -6.49 2.72
C ILE A 67 0.25 -5.66 2.66
N CYS A 68 0.33 -4.60 3.46
CA CYS A 68 1.49 -3.70 3.50
C CYS A 68 2.35 -3.89 4.76
N SER A 69 2.31 -5.07 5.37
CA SER A 69 3.01 -5.43 6.61
C SER A 69 4.51 -5.11 6.53
N PHE A 70 5.15 -5.44 5.41
CA PHE A 70 6.57 -5.18 5.20
C PHE A 70 6.92 -3.70 5.38
N LYS A 71 6.17 -2.81 4.73
CA LYS A 71 6.42 -1.36 4.80
C LYS A 71 6.14 -0.78 6.19
N HIS A 72 5.19 -1.36 6.94
CA HIS A 72 4.96 -0.97 8.34
C HIS A 72 6.16 -1.30 9.22
N GLY A 73 6.68 -2.53 9.15
CA GLY A 73 7.85 -2.95 9.90
C GLY A 73 9.10 -2.17 9.54
N MET A 74 9.34 -1.97 8.22
CA MET A 74 10.47 -1.20 7.71
C MET A 74 10.46 0.24 8.25
N ALA A 75 9.34 0.96 8.08
CA ALA A 75 9.24 2.35 8.51
C ALA A 75 9.36 2.52 10.03
N TYR A 76 8.85 1.56 10.81
CA TYR A 76 9.08 1.55 12.25
C TYR A 76 10.56 1.43 12.59
N CYS A 77 11.26 0.47 11.98
CA CYS A 77 12.70 0.31 12.17
C CYS A 77 13.46 1.59 11.80
N GLU A 78 13.13 2.21 10.66
CA GLU A 78 13.74 3.48 10.24
C GLU A 78 13.55 4.61 11.27
N THR A 79 12.37 4.71 11.94
CA THR A 79 12.19 5.74 12.97
C THR A 79 13.13 5.54 14.15
N LEU A 80 13.33 4.30 14.58
CA LEU A 80 14.25 3.98 15.68
C LEU A 80 15.71 4.11 15.26
N GLU A 81 16.05 3.71 14.04
CA GLU A 81 17.37 3.89 13.46
C GLU A 81 17.78 5.37 13.45
N GLN A 82 16.85 6.26 13.07
CA GLN A 82 17.07 7.72 13.17
C GLN A 82 17.27 8.18 14.62
N ILE A 83 16.47 7.69 15.57
CA ILE A 83 16.60 8.04 17.00
C ILE A 83 17.94 7.59 17.58
N PHE A 84 18.40 6.39 17.18
CA PHE A 84 19.71 5.85 17.60
C PHE A 84 20.90 6.43 16.83
N GLY A 85 20.67 7.12 15.70
CA GLY A 85 21.72 7.52 14.77
C GLY A 85 22.44 6.32 14.13
N ALA A 86 21.73 5.22 13.89
CA ALA A 86 22.29 3.99 13.37
C ALA A 86 22.41 4.05 11.84
N GLU A 87 23.59 3.69 11.33
CA GLU A 87 23.82 3.53 9.90
C GLU A 87 23.50 2.10 9.47
N VAL A 88 22.36 1.92 8.81
CA VAL A 88 21.93 0.62 8.26
C VAL A 88 22.89 0.20 7.13
N PRO A 89 23.37 -1.07 7.14
CA PRO A 89 24.29 -1.55 6.11
C PRO A 89 23.68 -1.45 4.68
N PRO A 90 24.50 -1.14 3.67
CA PRO A 90 24.01 -0.98 2.30
C PRO A 90 23.24 -2.22 1.78
N ARG A 91 23.74 -3.44 2.05
CA ARG A 91 23.04 -4.67 1.67
C ARG A 91 21.63 -4.74 2.23
N ALA A 92 21.44 -4.40 3.51
CA ALA A 92 20.13 -4.39 4.15
C ALA A 92 19.17 -3.40 3.48
N LYS A 93 19.66 -2.20 3.10
CA LYS A 93 18.85 -1.19 2.37
C LYS A 93 18.40 -1.73 1.03
N TYR A 94 19.26 -2.39 0.27
CA TYR A 94 18.90 -3.00 -1.01
C TYR A 94 17.85 -4.10 -0.84
N LEU A 95 18.04 -5.00 0.12
CA LEU A 95 17.09 -6.07 0.41
C LEU A 95 15.73 -5.52 0.85
N ARG A 96 15.71 -4.51 1.73
CA ARG A 96 14.48 -3.82 2.13
C ARG A 96 13.75 -3.20 0.93
N THR A 97 14.49 -2.63 -0.01
CA THR A 97 13.88 -2.02 -1.21
C THR A 97 13.31 -3.10 -2.13
N ILE A 98 14.03 -4.19 -2.37
CA ILE A 98 13.55 -5.31 -3.20
C ILE A 98 12.28 -5.93 -2.60
N TRP A 99 12.30 -6.32 -1.32
CA TRP A 99 11.07 -6.83 -0.66
C TRP A 99 9.94 -5.79 -0.65
N GLY A 100 10.29 -4.51 -0.51
CA GLY A 100 9.32 -3.42 -0.56
C GLY A 100 8.61 -3.31 -1.91
N GLU A 101 9.32 -3.51 -3.02
CA GLU A 101 8.71 -3.51 -4.36
C GLU A 101 7.99 -4.84 -4.66
N MET A 102 8.48 -5.98 -4.18
CA MET A 102 7.72 -7.24 -4.19
C MET A 102 6.38 -7.08 -3.46
N SER A 103 6.38 -6.39 -2.30
CA SER A 103 5.16 -6.09 -1.55
C SER A 103 4.21 -5.17 -2.33
N ARG A 104 4.72 -4.25 -3.16
CA ARG A 104 3.90 -3.43 -4.06
C ARG A 104 3.26 -4.27 -5.15
N ILE A 105 4.02 -5.16 -5.80
CA ILE A 105 3.51 -6.07 -6.83
C ILE A 105 2.40 -6.96 -6.26
N HIS A 106 2.65 -7.59 -5.12
CA HIS A 106 1.66 -8.40 -4.39
C HIS A 106 0.37 -7.64 -4.10
N SER A 107 0.48 -6.38 -3.65
CA SER A 107 -0.67 -5.55 -3.32
C SER A 107 -1.46 -5.12 -4.56
N HIS A 108 -0.79 -4.70 -5.63
CA HIS A 108 -1.47 -4.27 -6.84
C HIS A 108 -2.14 -5.42 -7.59
N LEU A 109 -1.54 -6.62 -7.58
CA LEU A 109 -2.19 -7.82 -8.13
C LEU A 109 -3.43 -8.23 -7.32
N LEU A 110 -3.38 -8.11 -5.98
CA LEU A 110 -4.57 -8.32 -5.14
C LEU A 110 -5.68 -7.35 -5.54
N TRP A 111 -5.36 -6.06 -5.64
CA TRP A 111 -6.33 -5.03 -5.98
C TRP A 111 -6.95 -5.25 -7.37
N LEU A 112 -6.13 -5.58 -8.38
CA LEU A 112 -6.63 -5.88 -9.73
C LEU A 112 -7.56 -7.10 -9.73
N GLY A 113 -7.23 -8.13 -8.93
CA GLY A 113 -8.12 -9.29 -8.77
C GLY A 113 -9.46 -8.89 -8.16
N LEU A 114 -9.47 -8.15 -7.06
CA LEU A 114 -10.72 -7.67 -6.44
C LEU A 114 -11.54 -6.77 -7.37
N LEU A 115 -10.87 -5.96 -8.18
CA LEU A 115 -11.53 -5.14 -9.19
C LEU A 115 -12.17 -6.01 -10.28
N ALA A 116 -11.49 -7.07 -10.74
CA ALA A 116 -12.03 -8.04 -11.70
C ALA A 116 -13.25 -8.78 -11.15
N ASP A 117 -13.19 -9.21 -9.90
CA ASP A 117 -14.31 -9.84 -9.18
C ASP A 117 -15.53 -8.92 -9.12
N ALA A 118 -15.32 -7.65 -8.79
CA ALA A 118 -16.38 -6.64 -8.76
C ALA A 118 -17.07 -6.41 -10.14
N PHE A 119 -16.40 -6.76 -11.22
CA PHE A 119 -16.99 -6.76 -12.58
C PHE A 119 -17.63 -8.10 -12.96
N GLY A 120 -17.51 -9.14 -12.13
CA GLY A 120 -17.92 -10.51 -12.44
C GLY A 120 -16.97 -11.24 -13.40
N PHE A 121 -15.70 -10.82 -13.49
CA PHE A 121 -14.68 -11.48 -14.32
C PHE A 121 -13.87 -12.50 -13.52
N ASP A 122 -14.49 -13.61 -13.13
CA ASP A 122 -13.87 -14.67 -12.33
C ASP A 122 -12.56 -15.19 -12.93
N ALA A 123 -12.50 -15.37 -14.26
CA ALA A 123 -11.28 -15.84 -14.91
C ALA A 123 -10.11 -14.85 -14.76
N LEU A 124 -10.40 -13.55 -14.84
CA LEU A 124 -9.41 -12.49 -14.68
C LEU A 124 -8.98 -12.35 -13.21
N PHE A 125 -9.92 -12.48 -12.27
CA PHE A 125 -9.64 -12.58 -10.85
C PHE A 125 -8.66 -13.72 -10.56
N MET A 126 -8.97 -14.93 -11.02
CA MET A 126 -8.12 -16.12 -10.82
C MET A 126 -6.74 -15.95 -11.46
N GLN A 127 -6.64 -15.26 -12.60
CA GLN A 127 -5.35 -14.97 -13.22
C GLN A 127 -4.49 -14.03 -12.38
N CYS A 128 -5.07 -12.96 -11.84
CA CYS A 128 -4.38 -12.04 -10.91
C CYS A 128 -3.86 -12.80 -9.67
N TRP A 129 -4.69 -13.65 -9.09
CA TRP A 129 -4.32 -14.43 -7.91
C TRP A 129 -3.23 -15.45 -8.20
N ARG A 130 -3.29 -16.14 -9.34
CA ARG A 130 -2.21 -17.06 -9.76
C ARG A 130 -0.87 -16.35 -9.93
N MET A 131 -0.87 -15.15 -10.51
CA MET A 131 0.35 -14.34 -10.61
C MET A 131 0.84 -13.89 -9.23
N ARG A 132 -0.08 -13.49 -8.35
CA ARG A 132 0.23 -13.10 -6.99
C ARG A 132 0.84 -14.24 -6.18
N GLU A 133 0.40 -15.48 -6.37
CA GLU A 133 0.97 -16.66 -5.69
C GLU A 133 2.48 -16.80 -5.97
N LYS A 134 2.94 -16.53 -7.18
CA LYS A 134 4.39 -16.55 -7.48
C LYS A 134 5.18 -15.58 -6.60
N VAL A 135 4.60 -14.41 -6.30
CA VAL A 135 5.24 -13.43 -5.40
C VAL A 135 5.21 -13.92 -3.95
N LEU A 136 4.12 -14.55 -3.51
CA LEU A 136 4.02 -15.13 -2.17
C LEU A 136 5.01 -16.28 -1.99
N ASP A 137 5.24 -17.12 -3.00
CA ASP A 137 6.25 -18.18 -2.96
C ASP A 137 7.67 -17.62 -2.84
N MET A 138 7.98 -16.52 -3.55
CA MET A 138 9.25 -15.81 -3.40
C MET A 138 9.41 -15.20 -2.01
N PHE A 139 8.36 -14.67 -1.41
CA PHE A 139 8.41 -14.20 -0.01
C PHE A 139 8.66 -15.35 0.95
N GLU A 140 7.94 -16.47 0.80
CA GLU A 140 8.15 -17.65 1.64
C GLU A 140 9.60 -18.17 1.55
N ALA A 141 10.13 -18.27 0.34
CA ALA A 141 11.49 -18.72 0.11
C ALA A 141 12.54 -17.78 0.75
N SER A 142 12.34 -16.46 0.70
CA SER A 142 13.32 -15.48 1.18
C SER A 142 13.11 -15.07 2.64
N THR A 143 11.90 -15.17 3.18
CA THR A 143 11.57 -14.66 4.52
C THR A 143 11.05 -15.74 5.48
N GLY A 144 10.49 -16.82 4.95
CA GLY A 144 9.76 -17.85 5.70
C GLY A 144 8.29 -17.52 5.94
N GLY A 145 7.81 -16.35 5.48
CA GLY A 145 6.42 -15.90 5.62
C GLY A 145 5.80 -15.51 4.28
N ARG A 146 4.51 -15.74 4.11
CA ARG A 146 3.78 -15.40 2.87
C ARG A 146 3.06 -14.06 2.95
N VAL A 147 2.67 -13.62 4.15
CA VAL A 147 1.84 -12.42 4.39
C VAL A 147 2.51 -11.46 5.37
N ILE A 148 3.00 -11.97 6.49
CA ILE A 148 3.76 -11.22 7.49
C ILE A 148 5.16 -11.81 7.50
N PHE A 149 6.16 -10.98 7.25
CA PHE A 149 7.49 -11.44 6.85
C PHE A 149 8.48 -11.44 8.01
N SER A 150 8.36 -10.48 8.94
CA SER A 150 9.19 -10.33 10.16
C SER A 150 10.70 -10.38 9.88
N VAL A 151 11.12 -9.82 8.76
CA VAL A 151 12.53 -9.78 8.35
C VAL A 151 13.21 -8.46 8.65
N ASN A 152 12.43 -7.37 8.84
CA ASN A 152 12.99 -6.10 9.28
C ASN A 152 13.41 -6.20 10.74
N THR A 153 14.52 -5.60 11.07
CA THR A 153 14.97 -5.39 12.45
C THR A 153 15.62 -4.01 12.56
N ILE A 154 15.64 -3.44 13.75
CA ILE A 154 16.30 -2.16 13.99
C ILE A 154 17.80 -2.35 13.72
N GLY A 155 18.32 -1.59 12.75
CA GLY A 155 19.70 -1.68 12.29
C GLY A 155 19.92 -2.61 11.09
N GLY A 156 18.84 -3.12 10.44
CA GLY A 156 18.99 -3.92 9.21
C GLY A 156 17.90 -4.96 8.97
N VAL A 157 18.31 -6.15 8.52
CA VAL A 157 17.41 -7.27 8.20
C VAL A 157 17.90 -8.59 8.81
N LEU A 158 16.95 -9.50 9.11
CA LEU A 158 17.25 -10.80 9.75
C LEU A 158 17.52 -11.93 8.76
N LYS A 159 17.22 -11.73 7.48
CA LYS A 159 17.38 -12.72 6.41
C LYS A 159 18.16 -12.10 5.25
N ASP A 160 18.77 -12.96 4.47
CA ASP A 160 19.51 -12.60 3.27
C ASP A 160 18.83 -13.16 2.02
N MET A 161 19.11 -12.56 0.88
CA MET A 161 18.92 -13.13 -0.45
C MET A 161 20.29 -13.20 -1.13
N ASP A 162 20.78 -14.40 -1.35
CA ASP A 162 22.05 -14.59 -2.07
C ASP A 162 21.90 -14.29 -3.57
N SER A 163 23.02 -14.28 -4.29
CA SER A 163 23.02 -13.92 -5.70
C SER A 163 22.23 -14.88 -6.58
N ASP A 164 22.11 -16.14 -6.22
CA ASP A 164 21.40 -17.14 -7.01
C ASP A 164 19.89 -17.04 -6.79
N MET A 165 19.46 -16.77 -5.55
CA MET A 165 18.07 -16.46 -5.24
C MET A 165 17.63 -15.18 -5.96
N LEU A 166 18.43 -14.11 -5.92
CA LEU A 166 18.13 -12.86 -6.61
C LEU A 166 18.00 -13.05 -8.13
N LYS A 167 18.90 -13.82 -8.77
CA LYS A 167 18.80 -14.17 -10.20
C LYS A 167 17.53 -14.97 -10.50
N SER A 168 17.20 -15.95 -9.64
CA SER A 168 15.98 -16.74 -9.78
C SER A 168 14.73 -15.88 -9.70
N PHE A 169 14.67 -14.93 -8.76
CA PHE A 169 13.54 -14.01 -8.62
C PHE A 169 13.41 -13.08 -9.83
N VAL A 170 14.51 -12.55 -10.34
CA VAL A 170 14.50 -11.74 -11.57
C VAL A 170 13.94 -12.56 -12.74
N ALA A 171 14.36 -13.81 -12.91
CA ALA A 171 13.85 -14.67 -13.98
C ALA A 171 12.34 -14.94 -13.84
N ILE A 172 11.85 -15.15 -12.61
CA ILE A 172 10.40 -15.30 -12.34
C ILE A 172 9.66 -14.00 -12.71
N PHE A 173 10.20 -12.82 -12.35
CA PHE A 173 9.60 -11.54 -12.72
C PHE A 173 9.62 -11.28 -14.23
N ASP A 174 10.66 -11.69 -14.94
CA ASP A 174 10.75 -11.60 -16.42
C ASP A 174 9.65 -12.44 -17.10
N ASP A 175 9.34 -13.61 -16.56
CA ASP A 175 8.22 -14.43 -17.05
C ASP A 175 6.86 -13.87 -16.64
N MET A 176 6.75 -13.34 -15.41
CA MET A 176 5.53 -12.67 -14.96
C MET A 176 5.22 -11.41 -15.79
N GLU A 177 6.23 -10.66 -16.22
CA GLU A 177 6.05 -9.46 -17.04
C GLU A 177 5.37 -9.78 -18.37
N LYS A 178 5.68 -10.92 -19.00
CA LYS A 178 5.01 -11.41 -20.22
C LYS A 178 3.51 -11.67 -19.98
N GLU A 179 3.19 -12.33 -18.86
CA GLU A 179 1.79 -12.56 -18.47
C GLU A 179 1.08 -11.24 -18.12
N LEU A 180 1.80 -10.32 -17.47
CA LEU A 180 1.29 -9.02 -17.06
C LEU A 180 0.89 -8.13 -18.26
N HIS A 181 1.61 -8.22 -19.39
CA HIS A 181 1.20 -7.54 -20.62
C HIS A 181 -0.19 -7.97 -21.10
N SER A 182 -0.48 -9.27 -21.06
CA SER A 182 -1.80 -9.79 -21.45
C SER A 182 -2.89 -9.35 -20.46
N LEU A 183 -2.59 -9.42 -19.16
CA LEU A 183 -3.49 -8.94 -18.10
C LEU A 183 -3.78 -7.45 -18.26
N ALA A 184 -2.73 -6.64 -18.42
CA ALA A 184 -2.85 -5.19 -18.62
C ALA A 184 -3.67 -4.86 -19.86
N HIS A 185 -3.50 -5.61 -20.95
CA HIS A 185 -4.28 -5.40 -22.16
C HIS A 185 -5.79 -5.54 -21.91
N VAL A 186 -6.23 -6.55 -21.13
CA VAL A 186 -7.63 -6.72 -20.77
C VAL A 186 -8.11 -5.54 -19.93
N PHE A 187 -7.44 -5.21 -18.83
CA PHE A 187 -7.86 -4.09 -17.96
C PHE A 187 -7.91 -2.74 -18.66
N LEU A 188 -7.01 -2.50 -19.61
CA LEU A 188 -6.90 -1.20 -20.27
C LEU A 188 -7.70 -1.08 -21.57
N ASN A 189 -8.09 -2.19 -22.19
CA ASN A 189 -8.71 -2.15 -23.51
C ASN A 189 -10.09 -2.82 -23.58
N ASP A 190 -10.46 -3.64 -22.58
CA ASP A 190 -11.81 -4.24 -22.57
C ASP A 190 -12.89 -3.17 -22.37
N TYR A 191 -13.91 -3.23 -23.23
CA TYR A 191 -15.01 -2.25 -23.22
C TYR A 191 -15.79 -2.27 -21.90
N SER A 192 -16.03 -3.44 -21.33
CA SER A 192 -16.80 -3.59 -20.09
C SER A 192 -16.06 -2.94 -18.91
N VAL A 193 -14.75 -3.15 -18.81
CA VAL A 193 -13.91 -2.51 -17.79
C VAL A 193 -13.91 -1.00 -17.96
N GLN A 194 -13.70 -0.53 -19.19
CA GLN A 194 -13.65 0.90 -19.47
C GLN A 194 -14.99 1.58 -19.19
N SER A 195 -16.12 0.98 -19.61
CA SER A 195 -17.45 1.57 -19.43
C SER A 195 -17.84 1.72 -17.95
N ARG A 196 -17.32 0.86 -17.08
CA ARG A 196 -17.59 0.91 -15.63
C ARG A 196 -16.65 1.84 -14.86
N LEU A 197 -15.50 2.19 -15.41
CA LEU A 197 -14.47 2.98 -14.74
C LEU A 197 -14.28 4.39 -15.30
N ARG A 198 -14.61 4.62 -16.57
CA ARG A 198 -14.48 5.94 -17.20
C ARG A 198 -15.60 6.88 -16.75
N GLY A 199 -15.21 8.08 -16.33
CA GLY A 199 -16.14 9.09 -15.85
C GLY A 199 -16.74 8.80 -14.46
N VAL A 200 -16.35 7.69 -13.83
CA VAL A 200 -16.83 7.30 -12.50
C VAL A 200 -15.81 7.67 -11.43
N GLY A 201 -16.29 8.29 -10.34
CA GLY A 201 -15.44 8.69 -9.21
C GLY A 201 -14.39 9.74 -9.61
N VAL A 202 -14.80 10.78 -10.28
CA VAL A 202 -13.92 11.87 -10.76
C VAL A 202 -13.35 12.63 -9.57
N LEU A 203 -12.03 12.76 -9.53
CA LEU A 203 -11.28 13.56 -8.55
C LEU A 203 -10.31 14.44 -9.32
N THR A 204 -10.62 15.72 -9.51
CA THR A 204 -9.74 16.63 -10.23
C THR A 204 -8.42 16.85 -9.49
N LYS A 205 -7.41 17.40 -10.17
CA LYS A 205 -6.12 17.72 -9.55
C LYS A 205 -6.28 18.67 -8.36
N GLU A 206 -7.12 19.70 -8.51
CA GLU A 206 -7.40 20.68 -7.47
C GLU A 206 -8.07 20.02 -6.24
N GLN A 207 -9.04 19.16 -6.49
CA GLN A 207 -9.72 18.41 -5.44
C GLN A 207 -8.78 17.41 -4.76
N ALA A 208 -7.94 16.72 -5.52
CA ALA A 208 -6.97 15.80 -4.98
C ALA A 208 -5.95 16.51 -4.06
N LEU A 209 -5.54 17.72 -4.41
CA LEU A 209 -4.70 18.57 -3.55
C LEU A 209 -5.46 19.06 -2.33
N LEU A 210 -6.70 19.52 -2.49
CA LEU A 210 -7.54 20.04 -1.40
C LEU A 210 -7.79 18.97 -0.31
N TYR A 211 -8.09 17.74 -0.73
CA TYR A 211 -8.35 16.61 0.19
C TYR A 211 -7.08 15.87 0.61
N GLY A 212 -5.92 16.30 0.16
CA GLY A 212 -4.65 15.69 0.52
C GLY A 212 -4.50 14.25 0.03
N ALA A 213 -5.06 13.93 -1.15
CA ALA A 213 -4.95 12.59 -1.72
C ALA A 213 -3.48 12.19 -1.91
N VAL A 214 -3.19 10.89 -1.72
CA VAL A 214 -1.83 10.33 -1.83
C VAL A 214 -1.80 9.08 -2.70
N GLY A 215 -0.61 8.72 -3.17
CA GLY A 215 -0.38 7.51 -3.92
C GLY A 215 -1.09 7.45 -5.27
N PRO A 216 -1.56 6.28 -5.71
CA PRO A 216 -2.27 6.13 -6.98
C PRO A 216 -3.51 7.03 -7.11
N MET A 217 -4.19 7.41 -6.01
CA MET A 217 -5.28 8.38 -6.03
C MET A 217 -4.83 9.75 -6.53
N ALA A 218 -3.73 10.28 -5.96
CA ALA A 218 -3.17 11.57 -6.36
C ALA A 218 -2.55 11.50 -7.77
N ARG A 219 -1.78 10.43 -8.05
CA ARG A 219 -1.12 10.25 -9.34
C ARG A 219 -2.09 10.07 -10.50
N ALA A 220 -3.26 9.46 -10.26
CA ALA A 220 -4.33 9.38 -11.25
C ALA A 220 -5.00 10.73 -11.57
N SER A 221 -4.78 11.73 -10.73
CA SER A 221 -5.24 13.13 -10.90
C SER A 221 -4.11 14.07 -11.37
N GLY A 222 -3.02 13.53 -11.91
CA GLY A 222 -1.91 14.31 -12.46
C GLY A 222 -1.00 14.98 -11.42
N ILE A 223 -0.96 14.45 -10.19
CA ILE A 223 -0.05 14.93 -9.15
C ILE A 223 1.21 14.06 -9.14
N GLU A 224 2.35 14.65 -9.48
CA GLU A 224 3.65 13.98 -9.58
C GLU A 224 4.35 13.90 -8.22
N ILE A 225 3.73 13.19 -7.26
CA ILE A 225 4.30 12.96 -5.93
C ILE A 225 4.45 11.46 -5.69
N ASP A 226 5.69 11.05 -5.36
CA ASP A 226 6.04 9.70 -4.96
C ASP A 226 7.16 9.77 -3.94
N THR A 227 6.93 9.27 -2.73
CA THR A 227 7.89 9.35 -1.62
C THR A 227 9.18 8.58 -1.91
N ARG A 228 9.16 7.59 -2.82
CA ARG A 228 10.36 6.87 -3.26
C ARG A 228 11.41 7.79 -3.89
N LYS A 229 10.98 8.90 -4.51
CA LYS A 229 11.86 9.93 -5.08
C LYS A 229 12.68 10.72 -4.02
N LEU A 230 12.37 10.57 -2.74
CA LEU A 230 13.20 11.09 -1.66
C LEU A 230 14.47 10.26 -1.45
N GLY A 231 14.60 9.10 -2.09
CA GLY A 231 15.81 8.29 -2.10
C GLY A 231 16.08 7.54 -0.78
N TYR A 232 15.04 7.27 0.03
CA TYR A 232 15.21 6.46 1.24
C TYR A 232 15.55 5.01 0.89
N GLU A 233 16.20 4.30 1.82
CA GLU A 233 16.76 2.96 1.61
C GLU A 233 17.68 2.92 0.36
N ALA A 234 17.41 2.09 -0.64
CA ALA A 234 18.16 2.03 -1.90
C ALA A 234 17.40 2.62 -3.10
N TYR A 235 16.33 3.39 -2.89
CA TYR A 235 15.61 4.00 -4.02
C TYR A 235 16.43 5.05 -4.76
N GLY A 236 17.42 5.66 -4.11
CA GLY A 236 18.35 6.59 -4.77
C GLY A 236 19.25 5.94 -5.83
N ASP A 237 19.43 4.61 -5.78
CA ASP A 237 20.25 3.83 -6.70
C ASP A 237 19.45 3.20 -7.86
N ALA A 238 18.12 3.44 -7.89
CA ALA A 238 17.23 2.97 -8.93
C ALA A 238 16.69 4.11 -9.79
N GLU A 239 16.71 3.92 -11.10
CA GLU A 239 16.11 4.85 -12.06
C GLU A 239 14.66 4.44 -12.34
N PHE A 240 13.74 5.37 -12.13
CA PHE A 240 12.30 5.18 -12.43
C PHE A 240 11.59 6.53 -12.52
N ASP A 241 10.52 6.61 -13.30
CA ASP A 241 9.67 7.79 -13.41
C ASP A 241 8.46 7.69 -12.50
N ILE A 242 7.82 8.81 -12.18
CA ILE A 242 6.55 8.81 -11.45
C ILE A 242 5.44 8.48 -12.45
N ILE A 243 4.74 7.36 -12.24
CA ILE A 243 3.62 6.97 -13.08
C ILE A 243 2.40 7.83 -12.75
N THR A 244 1.93 8.61 -13.70
CA THR A 244 0.77 9.51 -13.54
C THR A 244 -0.25 9.34 -14.66
N SER A 245 -1.46 9.84 -14.42
CA SER A 245 -2.52 10.02 -15.42
C SER A 245 -3.27 11.30 -15.09
N THR A 246 -3.79 11.97 -16.11
CA THR A 246 -4.60 13.19 -15.97
C THR A 246 -6.09 12.94 -16.17
N ASP A 247 -6.50 11.68 -16.31
CA ASP A 247 -7.90 11.33 -16.58
C ASP A 247 -8.81 11.50 -15.33
N CYS A 248 -8.25 11.55 -14.12
CA CYS A 248 -8.92 11.90 -12.87
C CYS A 248 -10.04 10.96 -12.37
N TYR A 249 -10.26 9.78 -12.95
CA TYR A 249 -11.35 8.86 -12.60
C TYR A 249 -10.86 7.42 -12.35
N GLY A 250 -11.78 6.50 -12.07
CA GLY A 250 -11.46 5.12 -11.68
C GLY A 250 -10.52 4.38 -12.64
N TYR A 251 -10.69 4.54 -13.95
CA TYR A 251 -9.81 3.97 -14.96
C TYR A 251 -8.35 4.51 -14.85
N ALA A 252 -8.18 5.80 -14.55
CA ALA A 252 -6.86 6.37 -14.34
C ALA A 252 -6.14 5.71 -13.15
N ARG A 253 -6.87 5.39 -12.08
CA ARG A 253 -6.34 4.69 -10.90
C ARG A 253 -5.91 3.27 -11.23
N CYS A 254 -6.63 2.59 -12.12
CA CYS A 254 -6.25 1.29 -12.66
C CYS A 254 -4.97 1.39 -13.50
N ARG A 255 -4.92 2.33 -14.43
CA ARG A 255 -3.78 2.59 -15.32
C ARG A 255 -2.49 2.89 -14.54
N VAL A 256 -2.57 3.73 -13.49
CA VAL A 256 -1.42 4.04 -12.63
C VAL A 256 -0.89 2.78 -11.95
N ARG A 257 -1.77 1.96 -11.33
CA ARG A 257 -1.32 0.75 -10.64
C ARG A 257 -0.71 -0.30 -11.58
N ILE A 258 -1.27 -0.45 -12.78
CA ILE A 258 -0.68 -1.31 -13.81
C ILE A 258 0.71 -0.81 -14.20
N GLY A 259 0.88 0.49 -14.41
CA GLY A 259 2.19 1.08 -14.70
C GLY A 259 3.19 0.86 -13.56
N GLU A 260 2.74 0.97 -12.31
CA GLU A 260 3.57 0.71 -11.13
C GLU A 260 3.98 -0.76 -10.98
N LEU A 261 3.19 -1.73 -11.50
CA LEU A 261 3.60 -3.14 -11.54
C LEU A 261 4.84 -3.33 -12.42
N PHE A 262 4.83 -2.83 -13.65
CA PHE A 262 5.98 -2.87 -14.55
C PHE A 262 7.18 -2.12 -13.97
N GLN A 263 6.95 -0.96 -13.39
CA GLN A 263 7.98 -0.17 -12.76
C GLN A 263 8.65 -0.90 -11.59
N SER A 264 7.87 -1.56 -10.72
CA SER A 264 8.39 -2.31 -9.59
C SER A 264 9.27 -3.49 -10.04
N ILE A 265 8.88 -4.20 -11.11
CA ILE A 265 9.72 -5.24 -11.73
C ILE A 265 11.03 -4.62 -12.22
N GLY A 266 10.97 -3.47 -12.89
CA GLY A 266 12.15 -2.74 -13.37
C GLY A 266 13.10 -2.31 -12.24
N ILE A 267 12.56 -1.81 -11.11
CA ILE A 267 13.33 -1.43 -9.93
C ILE A 267 14.01 -2.66 -9.31
N ILE A 268 13.27 -3.76 -9.12
CA ILE A 268 13.81 -5.02 -8.58
C ILE A 268 14.98 -5.51 -9.44
N ARG A 269 14.81 -5.52 -10.78
CA ARG A 269 15.85 -5.94 -11.73
C ARG A 269 17.12 -5.10 -11.62
N GLN A 270 16.98 -3.77 -11.51
CA GLN A 270 18.11 -2.85 -11.35
C GLN A 270 18.86 -3.08 -10.04
N LEU A 271 18.13 -3.21 -8.94
CA LEU A 271 18.72 -3.34 -7.62
C LEU A 271 19.31 -4.73 -7.39
N ALA A 272 18.65 -5.79 -7.83
CA ALA A 272 19.16 -7.17 -7.71
C ALA A 272 20.53 -7.36 -8.37
N ALA A 273 20.80 -6.63 -9.45
CA ALA A 273 22.09 -6.65 -10.14
C ALA A 273 23.21 -5.90 -9.39
N LYS A 274 22.88 -5.07 -8.40
CA LYS A 274 23.80 -4.15 -7.73
C LYS A 274 23.89 -4.39 -6.21
N VAL A 275 23.24 -5.44 -5.66
CA VAL A 275 23.26 -5.70 -4.20
C VAL A 275 24.69 -5.80 -3.71
N PRO A 276 25.14 -4.90 -2.81
CA PRO A 276 26.51 -4.89 -2.35
C PRO A 276 26.78 -6.05 -1.37
N ASP A 277 28.04 -6.46 -1.26
CA ASP A 277 28.48 -7.39 -0.24
C ASP A 277 28.81 -6.62 1.04
N SER A 278 27.91 -6.70 2.02
CA SER A 278 28.09 -6.10 3.35
C SER A 278 27.27 -6.87 4.39
N GLN A 279 27.41 -6.46 5.65
CA GLN A 279 26.65 -7.03 6.75
C GLN A 279 25.14 -6.81 6.56
N LEU A 280 24.30 -7.65 7.18
CA LEU A 280 22.86 -7.54 7.18
C LEU A 280 22.32 -6.64 8.27
N THR A 281 23.04 -6.54 9.39
CA THR A 281 22.62 -5.76 10.56
C THR A 281 23.82 -5.10 11.24
N VAL A 282 23.53 -4.01 11.95
CA VAL A 282 24.42 -3.41 12.93
C VAL A 282 23.83 -3.57 14.33
N PRO A 283 24.64 -3.84 15.37
CA PRO A 283 24.14 -3.99 16.72
C PRO A 283 23.65 -2.64 17.27
N ILE A 284 22.41 -2.56 17.69
CA ILE A 284 21.84 -1.41 18.39
C ILE A 284 21.97 -1.63 19.89
N LYS A 285 22.56 -0.67 20.59
CA LYS A 285 22.79 -0.74 22.05
C LYS A 285 22.12 0.44 22.76
N GLY A 286 21.62 0.18 23.97
CA GLY A 286 21.00 1.20 24.82
C GLY A 286 19.49 1.30 24.64
N MET A 287 18.95 2.39 25.17
CA MET A 287 17.51 2.70 25.11
C MET A 287 17.28 3.90 24.20
N PRO A 288 16.23 3.89 23.38
CA PRO A 288 15.95 4.99 22.47
C PRO A 288 15.55 6.24 23.26
N LYS A 289 16.10 7.39 22.86
CA LYS A 289 15.73 8.69 23.45
C LYS A 289 15.72 9.76 22.38
N GLY A 290 14.58 10.39 22.19
CA GLY A 290 14.36 11.40 21.15
C GLY A 290 13.09 11.14 20.37
N GLU A 291 12.96 11.78 19.24
CA GLU A 291 11.82 11.59 18.35
C GLU A 291 12.26 11.61 16.89
N ALA A 292 11.52 10.91 16.05
CA ALA A 292 11.77 10.84 14.62
C ALA A 292 10.47 10.76 13.82
N ILE A 293 10.57 11.25 12.60
CA ILE A 293 9.50 11.20 11.58
C ILE A 293 10.04 10.54 10.34
N VAL A 294 9.34 9.53 9.86
CA VAL A 294 9.66 8.81 8.62
C VAL A 294 8.47 8.81 7.68
N ARG A 295 8.73 8.98 6.40
CA ARG A 295 7.74 8.84 5.32
C ARG A 295 8.20 7.77 4.35
N VAL A 296 7.28 6.86 4.03
CA VAL A 296 7.54 5.78 3.06
C VAL A 296 6.39 5.69 2.07
N GLU A 297 6.67 5.25 0.86
CA GLU A 297 5.64 4.97 -0.14
C GLU A 297 5.15 3.53 0.00
N GLN A 298 3.97 3.36 0.56
CA GLN A 298 3.24 2.10 0.54
C GLN A 298 2.56 1.90 -0.84
N PRO A 299 2.07 0.69 -1.18
CA PRO A 299 1.35 0.48 -2.44
C PRO A 299 0.17 1.43 -2.65
N ARG A 300 -0.50 1.82 -1.57
CA ARG A 300 -1.66 2.73 -1.56
C ARG A 300 -1.29 4.21 -1.50
N GLY A 301 0.00 4.53 -1.28
CA GLY A 301 0.50 5.89 -1.20
C GLY A 301 1.39 6.17 0.01
N GLU A 302 1.68 7.45 0.25
CA GLU A 302 2.50 7.90 1.36
C GLU A 302 1.91 7.50 2.71
N ALA A 303 2.74 6.86 3.52
CA ALA A 303 2.50 6.62 4.94
C ALA A 303 3.51 7.43 5.77
N PHE A 304 3.02 8.00 6.86
CA PHE A 304 3.78 8.84 7.77
C PHE A 304 3.86 8.19 9.14
N TYR A 305 5.07 8.10 9.70
CA TYR A 305 5.34 7.49 11.00
C TYR A 305 6.00 8.49 11.91
N TYR A 306 5.50 8.60 13.13
CA TYR A 306 6.09 9.38 14.21
C TYR A 306 6.34 8.47 15.40
N THR A 307 7.57 8.50 15.91
CA THR A 307 7.99 7.77 17.10
C THR A 307 8.64 8.73 18.08
N LYS A 308 8.21 8.68 19.34
CA LYS A 308 8.85 9.39 20.46
C LYS A 308 9.25 8.40 21.54
N ALA A 309 10.49 8.48 21.97
CA ALA A 309 11.12 7.60 22.95
C ALA A 309 11.71 8.42 24.10
N ASN A 310 11.61 7.90 25.34
CA ASN A 310 11.93 8.62 26.57
C ASN A 310 13.18 8.07 27.31
N GLY A 311 13.94 7.20 26.69
CA GLY A 311 15.11 6.55 27.29
C GLY A 311 14.79 5.30 28.09
N THR A 312 13.58 4.74 27.92
CA THR A 312 13.18 3.45 28.49
C THR A 312 12.92 2.43 27.37
N LYS A 313 12.65 1.17 27.73
CA LYS A 313 12.27 0.15 26.76
C LYS A 313 10.86 0.34 26.17
N PHE A 314 10.06 1.26 26.69
CA PHE A 314 8.74 1.58 26.21
C PHE A 314 8.77 2.91 25.46
N LEU A 315 8.08 2.97 24.35
CA LEU A 315 7.94 4.21 23.60
C LEU A 315 6.93 5.13 24.30
N GLU A 316 7.23 6.42 24.33
CA GLU A 316 6.29 7.43 24.85
C GLU A 316 5.11 7.61 23.91
N ARG A 317 5.36 7.55 22.59
CA ARG A 317 4.33 7.71 21.57
C ARG A 317 4.73 7.05 20.26
N PHE A 318 3.73 6.46 19.61
CA PHE A 318 3.82 6.00 18.23
C PHE A 318 2.57 6.43 17.49
N ARG A 319 2.72 6.95 16.28
CA ARG A 319 1.61 7.37 15.42
C ARG A 319 1.89 7.00 13.98
N VAL A 320 0.83 6.56 13.31
CA VAL A 320 0.87 6.21 11.89
C VAL A 320 -0.28 6.90 11.17
N ARG A 321 0.03 7.71 10.17
CA ARG A 321 -0.96 8.17 9.19
C ARG A 321 -0.81 7.31 7.94
N THR A 322 -1.81 6.51 7.64
CA THR A 322 -1.81 5.58 6.51
C THR A 322 -2.45 6.22 5.27
N PRO A 323 -2.15 5.72 4.06
CA PRO A 323 -2.70 6.26 2.81
C PRO A 323 -4.22 6.23 2.76
N THR A 324 -4.86 5.13 3.19
CA THR A 324 -6.32 5.00 3.15
C THR A 324 -7.00 6.01 4.08
N PHE A 325 -6.44 6.25 5.28
CA PHE A 325 -6.97 7.26 6.18
C PHE A 325 -7.02 8.65 5.51
N THR A 326 -5.96 9.01 4.78
CA THR A 326 -5.91 10.28 4.05
C THR A 326 -6.85 10.30 2.86
N ASN A 327 -6.90 9.20 2.08
CA ASN A 327 -7.75 9.11 0.87
C ASN A 327 -9.24 8.97 1.19
N LEU A 328 -9.62 8.75 2.45
CA LEU A 328 -11.03 8.62 2.84
C LEU A 328 -11.81 9.91 2.55
N TYR A 329 -11.22 11.08 2.78
CA TYR A 329 -11.87 12.36 2.44
C TYR A 329 -12.10 12.51 0.94
N ALA A 330 -11.15 12.08 0.12
CA ALA A 330 -11.30 12.05 -1.33
C ALA A 330 -12.41 11.05 -1.76
N LEU A 331 -12.53 9.89 -1.10
CA LEU A 331 -13.64 8.96 -1.31
C LEU A 331 -14.99 9.61 -1.04
N LEU A 332 -15.15 10.24 0.13
CA LEU A 332 -16.41 10.91 0.52
C LEU A 332 -16.79 12.03 -0.45
N HIS A 333 -15.82 12.64 -1.11
CA HIS A 333 -16.06 13.67 -2.11
C HIS A 333 -16.53 13.10 -3.47
N ILE A 334 -16.02 11.94 -3.88
CA ILE A 334 -16.35 11.36 -5.19
C ILE A 334 -17.65 10.55 -5.20
N LEU A 335 -18.20 10.18 -4.04
CA LEU A 335 -19.45 9.41 -3.93
C LEU A 335 -20.71 10.20 -4.27
N PRO A 336 -20.89 11.48 -3.85
CA PRO A 336 -22.06 12.25 -4.22
C PRO A 336 -22.20 12.41 -5.75
N GLY A 337 -23.43 12.24 -6.23
CA GLY A 337 -23.77 12.24 -7.66
C GLY A 337 -23.68 10.87 -8.33
N SER A 338 -23.17 9.86 -7.64
CA SER A 338 -23.05 8.49 -8.16
C SER A 338 -24.36 7.73 -8.02
N GLU A 339 -24.57 6.77 -8.93
CA GLU A 339 -25.62 5.77 -8.78
C GLU A 339 -25.26 4.82 -7.62
N LEU A 340 -26.25 4.36 -6.85
CA LEU A 340 -26.02 3.41 -5.74
C LEU A 340 -25.26 2.16 -6.20
N ALA A 341 -25.54 1.67 -7.40
CA ALA A 341 -24.89 0.50 -7.98
C ALA A 341 -23.38 0.69 -8.23
N ASP A 342 -22.88 1.91 -8.35
CA ASP A 342 -21.46 2.22 -8.60
C ASP A 342 -20.68 2.46 -7.30
N VAL A 343 -21.34 2.62 -6.15
CA VAL A 343 -20.71 2.89 -4.86
C VAL A 343 -19.66 1.82 -4.48
N PRO A 344 -19.95 0.51 -4.55
CA PRO A 344 -18.97 -0.52 -4.22
C PRO A 344 -17.71 -0.41 -5.07
N LEU A 345 -17.87 -0.16 -6.36
CA LEU A 345 -16.77 -0.02 -7.30
C LEU A 345 -15.92 1.22 -6.99
N GLN A 346 -16.56 2.36 -6.69
CA GLN A 346 -15.85 3.58 -6.35
C GLN A 346 -15.03 3.42 -5.07
N ILE A 347 -15.57 2.74 -4.06
CA ILE A 347 -14.85 2.40 -2.84
C ILE A 347 -13.65 1.53 -3.20
N LEU A 348 -13.79 0.51 -4.04
CA LEU A 348 -12.67 -0.32 -4.47
C LEU A 348 -11.60 0.50 -5.21
N THR A 349 -11.97 1.53 -5.98
CA THR A 349 -10.97 2.30 -6.75
C THR A 349 -9.93 3.02 -5.89
N ILE A 350 -10.24 3.34 -4.63
CA ILE A 350 -9.24 3.93 -3.70
C ILE A 350 -8.32 2.87 -3.09
N ASP A 351 -8.60 1.56 -3.27
CA ASP A 351 -7.88 0.45 -2.65
C ASP A 351 -7.90 0.56 -1.11
N PRO A 352 -9.10 0.48 -0.48
CA PRO A 352 -9.22 0.74 0.94
C PRO A 352 -8.54 -0.35 1.77
N CYS A 353 -7.80 0.07 2.79
CA CYS A 353 -7.31 -0.80 3.86
C CYS A 353 -7.82 -0.26 5.20
N ILE A 354 -8.86 -0.87 5.72
CA ILE A 354 -9.51 -0.40 6.95
C ILE A 354 -8.68 -0.77 8.17
N SER A 355 -7.99 -1.92 8.13
CA SER A 355 -7.00 -2.31 9.14
C SER A 355 -5.91 -1.25 9.32
N CYS A 356 -5.45 -0.63 8.23
CA CYS A 356 -4.52 0.51 8.27
C CYS A 356 -5.19 1.79 8.80
N THR A 357 -6.45 2.00 8.47
CA THR A 357 -7.20 3.21 8.83
C THR A 357 -7.48 3.27 10.33
N GLU A 358 -7.83 2.13 10.92
CA GLU A 358 -8.33 2.05 12.29
C GLU A 358 -7.30 1.53 13.30
N ARG A 359 -6.17 0.92 12.88
CA ARG A 359 -5.06 0.32 13.65
C ARG A 359 -5.28 0.13 15.17
#